data_896dfe5f85bde756995718edfe7bcf07
#
_entry.id   896dfe5f85bde756995718edfe7bcf07
#
_cell.length_a   1.000
_cell.length_b   1.000
_cell.length_c   1.000
_cell.angle_alpha   90.00
_cell.angle_beta   90.00
_cell.angle_gamma   90.00
#
_symmetry.space_group_name_H-M   'P 1'
#
loop_
_entity.id
_entity.type
_entity.pdbx_description
1 polymer ?
#
loop_
_entity_poly.entity_id
_entity_poly.type
_entity_poly.pdbx_seq_one_letter_code
_entity_poly.pdbx_strand_id
1 'polypeptide(L)'
;PAEPAAIVPVEGGIQIGQAYAAAHGTKCFTEAVAVVKDDVILAAYLDDFQFTSADAGVTAVPNSDSDFAAGYAEGKVLMSKRANADYYSKMMAEKGGSTVALDANFDAIQNFAVGKTISELEDVAAKGAEAVDAVSGATLVDTAGYLSAIVDAAKNAQTTQAVEFNGSSEDLKLNVVYGAAHGTKCFTSGAVATAGDTIVLSYIDEFQFAGSDAGVVGVPNSDSDFGAGYAEGKVLMSK
;
A
#
# COMPACT_ATOMS: atom_id res chain seq x y z
N PRO A 1 -3.51 14.57 -26.05
CA PRO A 1 -3.26 13.38 -25.25
C PRO A 1 -3.56 12.17 -26.11
N ALA A 2 -2.66 11.19 -26.15
CA ALA A 2 -2.92 9.91 -26.82
C ALA A 2 -4.07 9.23 -26.05
N GLU A 3 -5.05 8.67 -26.76
CA GLU A 3 -6.07 7.83 -26.17
C GLU A 3 -5.38 6.66 -25.46
N PRO A 4 -5.82 6.27 -24.23
CA PRO A 4 -5.26 5.09 -23.59
C PRO A 4 -5.39 3.88 -24.52
N ALA A 5 -4.34 3.09 -24.62
CA ALA A 5 -4.39 1.86 -25.40
C ALA A 5 -5.55 0.98 -24.90
N ALA A 6 -6.35 0.45 -25.83
CA ALA A 6 -7.44 -0.44 -25.44
C ALA A 6 -6.87 -1.67 -24.73
N ILE A 7 -7.46 -2.03 -23.56
CA ILE A 7 -7.11 -3.25 -22.84
C ILE A 7 -7.50 -4.43 -23.73
N VAL A 8 -6.51 -5.26 -24.08
CA VAL A 8 -6.73 -6.48 -24.86
C VAL A 8 -6.90 -7.63 -23.86
N PRO A 9 -8.07 -8.31 -23.82
CA PRO A 9 -8.27 -9.45 -22.95
C PRO A 9 -7.27 -10.57 -23.30
N VAL A 10 -6.64 -11.14 -22.29
CA VAL A 10 -5.80 -12.33 -22.39
C VAL A 10 -6.44 -13.39 -21.50
N GLU A 11 -6.97 -14.45 -22.11
CA GLU A 11 -7.62 -15.52 -21.36
C GLU A 11 -6.62 -16.17 -20.40
N GLY A 12 -6.99 -16.25 -19.10
CA GLY A 12 -6.10 -16.74 -18.06
C GLY A 12 -4.87 -15.87 -17.77
N GLY A 13 -4.87 -14.63 -18.27
CA GLY A 13 -3.80 -13.66 -18.00
C GLY A 13 -3.85 -13.11 -16.59
N ILE A 14 -2.71 -12.61 -16.11
CA ILE A 14 -2.60 -11.94 -14.82
C ILE A 14 -2.51 -10.43 -14.99
N GLN A 15 -2.99 -9.70 -13.98
CA GLN A 15 -3.03 -8.24 -13.94
C GLN A 15 -2.54 -7.75 -12.59
N ILE A 16 -1.95 -6.57 -12.54
CA ILE A 16 -1.51 -5.92 -11.30
C ILE A 16 -2.24 -4.60 -11.11
N GLY A 17 -2.63 -4.31 -9.88
CA GLY A 17 -3.24 -3.04 -9.51
C GLY A 17 -2.80 -2.59 -8.14
N GLN A 18 -2.97 -1.29 -7.90
CA GLN A 18 -2.63 -0.61 -6.66
C GLN A 18 -3.83 0.22 -6.19
N ALA A 19 -3.96 0.35 -4.89
CA ALA A 19 -4.94 1.23 -4.26
C ALA A 19 -4.34 1.90 -3.02
N TYR A 20 -4.85 3.08 -2.71
CA TYR A 20 -4.56 3.80 -1.47
C TYR A 20 -5.83 3.91 -0.64
N ALA A 21 -5.73 3.58 0.64
CA ALA A 21 -6.88 3.50 1.54
C ALA A 21 -6.57 4.10 2.92
N ALA A 22 -7.61 4.41 3.67
CA ALA A 22 -7.54 4.71 5.10
C ALA A 22 -7.84 3.43 5.90
N ALA A 23 -7.01 2.39 5.75
CA ALA A 23 -7.29 1.08 6.35
C ALA A 23 -7.10 1.07 7.87
N HIS A 24 -6.22 1.92 8.40
CA HIS A 24 -5.86 1.97 9.82
C HIS A 24 -6.01 3.38 10.40
N GLY A 25 -7.20 3.71 10.88
CA GLY A 25 -7.48 4.99 11.54
C GLY A 25 -7.17 6.21 10.67
N THR A 26 -6.87 7.35 11.33
CA THR A 26 -6.75 8.67 10.69
C THR A 26 -5.31 9.16 10.54
N LYS A 27 -4.32 8.46 11.13
CA LYS A 27 -2.92 8.92 11.22
C LYS A 27 -1.99 8.41 10.13
N CYS A 28 -2.48 7.54 9.26
CA CYS A 28 -1.71 6.95 8.17
C CYS A 28 -2.58 6.80 6.92
N PHE A 29 -1.95 6.55 5.78
CA PHE A 29 -2.64 5.96 4.64
C PHE A 29 -1.97 4.63 4.30
N THR A 30 -2.75 3.72 3.74
CA THR A 30 -2.34 2.37 3.37
C THR A 30 -2.13 2.30 1.87
N GLU A 31 -1.02 1.72 1.44
CA GLU A 31 -0.79 1.23 0.08
C GLU A 31 -1.10 -0.26 0.03
N ALA A 32 -1.95 -0.65 -0.90
CA ALA A 32 -2.22 -2.04 -1.23
C ALA A 32 -1.89 -2.31 -2.69
N VAL A 33 -1.24 -3.44 -2.96
CA VAL A 33 -1.01 -3.93 -4.32
C VAL A 33 -1.55 -5.35 -4.42
N ALA A 34 -2.21 -5.67 -5.52
CA ALA A 34 -2.70 -7.03 -5.79
C ALA A 34 -2.35 -7.48 -7.21
N VAL A 35 -2.02 -8.75 -7.34
CA VAL A 35 -1.97 -9.47 -8.61
C VAL A 35 -3.16 -10.40 -8.68
N VAL A 36 -3.93 -10.30 -9.75
CA VAL A 36 -5.13 -11.12 -9.94
C VAL A 36 -5.05 -11.93 -11.23
N LYS A 37 -5.72 -13.07 -11.23
CA LYS A 37 -6.05 -13.85 -12.40
C LYS A 37 -7.56 -14.02 -12.43
N ASP A 38 -8.19 -13.42 -13.43
CA ASP A 38 -9.66 -13.28 -13.48
C ASP A 38 -10.16 -12.52 -12.23
N ASP A 39 -10.82 -13.20 -11.30
CA ASP A 39 -11.30 -12.65 -10.01
C ASP A 39 -10.53 -13.19 -8.79
N VAL A 40 -9.51 -14.05 -9.01
CA VAL A 40 -8.74 -14.68 -7.93
C VAL A 40 -7.47 -13.90 -7.64
N ILE A 41 -7.22 -13.61 -6.38
CA ILE A 41 -6.00 -12.93 -5.90
C ILE A 41 -4.86 -13.95 -5.86
N LEU A 42 -3.78 -13.69 -6.61
CA LEU A 42 -2.60 -14.55 -6.64
C LEU A 42 -1.48 -14.04 -5.73
N ALA A 43 -1.40 -12.73 -5.52
CA ALA A 43 -0.46 -12.12 -4.60
C ALA A 43 -1.02 -10.79 -4.08
N ALA A 44 -0.65 -10.41 -2.86
CA ALA A 44 -1.02 -9.14 -2.26
C ALA A 44 0.15 -8.55 -1.47
N TYR A 45 0.17 -7.23 -1.36
CA TYR A 45 1.12 -6.47 -0.55
C TYR A 45 0.38 -5.35 0.18
N LEU A 46 0.83 -5.07 1.41
CA LEU A 46 0.33 -3.98 2.25
C LEU A 46 1.49 -3.22 2.88
N ASP A 47 1.38 -1.91 2.92
CA ASP A 47 2.19 -1.04 3.77
C ASP A 47 1.38 0.18 4.22
N ASP A 48 1.76 0.76 5.33
CA ASP A 48 1.20 2.02 5.81
C ASP A 48 2.27 3.12 5.83
N PHE A 49 1.90 4.31 5.43
CA PHE A 49 2.72 5.51 5.57
C PHE A 49 2.19 6.38 6.70
N GLN A 50 3.08 6.79 7.60
CA GLN A 50 2.73 7.60 8.75
C GLN A 50 3.80 8.66 9.03
N PHE A 51 3.36 9.84 9.46
CA PHE A 51 4.27 10.84 10.01
C PHE A 51 4.63 10.52 11.46
N THR A 52 5.91 10.68 11.75
CA THR A 52 6.45 10.57 13.13
C THR A 52 7.38 11.75 13.43
N SER A 53 7.95 11.81 14.62
CA SER A 53 8.97 12.79 14.95
C SER A 53 10.25 12.53 14.16
N ALA A 54 10.91 13.58 13.69
CA ALA A 54 12.16 13.48 12.92
C ALA A 54 13.33 12.89 13.74
N ASP A 55 13.25 12.98 15.08
CA ASP A 55 14.22 12.41 16.03
C ASP A 55 13.85 10.98 16.51
N ALA A 56 12.82 10.36 15.93
CA ALA A 56 12.38 9.02 16.31
C ALA A 56 13.36 7.90 15.93
N GLY A 57 14.40 8.20 15.14
CA GLY A 57 15.39 7.20 14.70
C GLY A 57 14.86 6.20 13.66
N VAL A 58 13.85 6.59 12.89
CA VAL A 58 13.25 5.77 11.84
C VAL A 58 13.93 5.99 10.48
N THR A 59 13.79 5.01 9.59
CA THR A 59 14.13 5.17 8.17
C THR A 59 12.99 5.90 7.48
N ALA A 60 13.27 7.12 7.01
CA ALA A 60 12.31 7.93 6.27
C ALA A 60 12.13 7.42 4.83
N VAL A 61 11.02 7.80 4.18
CA VAL A 61 10.84 7.56 2.75
C VAL A 61 11.92 8.29 1.93
N PRO A 62 12.24 7.82 0.70
CA PRO A 62 13.24 8.48 -0.14
C PRO A 62 13.00 9.98 -0.32
N ASN A 63 14.07 10.75 -0.49
CA ASN A 63 14.06 12.21 -0.62
C ASN A 63 13.56 12.99 0.62
N SER A 64 13.43 12.36 1.77
CA SER A 64 13.11 13.04 3.04
C SER A 64 14.25 13.96 3.55
N ASP A 65 15.42 13.90 2.95
CA ASP A 65 16.57 14.79 3.16
C ASP A 65 16.76 15.82 2.03
N SER A 66 15.78 15.93 1.14
CA SER A 66 15.83 16.75 -0.07
C SER A 66 14.55 17.62 -0.21
N ASP A 67 14.23 18.09 -1.43
CA ASP A 67 13.10 18.99 -1.69
C ASP A 67 11.72 18.40 -1.30
N PHE A 68 11.60 17.07 -1.26
CA PHE A 68 10.37 16.42 -0.82
C PHE A 68 10.02 16.77 0.64
N ALA A 69 11.04 16.89 1.49
CA ALA A 69 10.87 17.24 2.90
C ALA A 69 10.31 18.66 3.13
N ALA A 70 10.37 19.55 2.13
CA ALA A 70 9.72 20.86 2.21
C ALA A 70 8.18 20.78 2.33
N GLY A 71 7.60 19.60 2.08
CA GLY A 71 6.20 19.32 2.32
C GLY A 71 5.86 18.87 3.74
N TYR A 72 6.83 18.65 4.61
CA TYR A 72 6.62 18.19 5.99
C TYR A 72 6.38 19.34 6.96
N ALA A 73 5.53 19.14 7.93
CA ALA A 73 5.44 20.01 9.09
C ALA A 73 6.77 19.97 9.88
N GLU A 74 7.08 21.05 10.60
CA GLU A 74 8.30 21.15 11.40
C GLU A 74 8.44 19.97 12.37
N GLY A 75 9.63 19.38 12.42
CA GLY A 75 9.96 18.26 13.29
C GLY A 75 9.27 16.93 12.91
N LYS A 76 8.71 16.83 11.70
CA LYS A 76 8.06 15.59 11.20
C LYS A 76 8.89 14.95 10.09
N VAL A 77 8.70 13.62 9.98
CA VAL A 77 9.24 12.82 8.88
C VAL A 77 8.21 11.76 8.50
N LEU A 78 8.08 11.48 7.20
CA LEU A 78 7.22 10.42 6.67
C LEU A 78 8.00 9.10 6.65
N MET A 79 7.39 8.03 7.16
CA MET A 79 7.98 6.69 7.14
C MET A 79 6.99 5.66 6.57
N SER A 80 7.53 4.61 5.94
CA SER A 80 6.85 3.33 5.73
C SER A 80 6.88 2.55 7.05
N LYS A 81 5.74 2.00 7.46
CA LYS A 81 5.69 1.16 8.67
C LYS A 81 6.38 -0.17 8.45
N ARG A 82 6.27 -0.75 7.25
CA ARG A 82 6.96 -2.01 6.93
C ARG A 82 8.49 -1.85 6.92
N ALA A 83 9.00 -0.76 6.35
CA ALA A 83 10.43 -0.48 6.39
C ALA A 83 10.96 -0.20 7.81
N ASN A 84 10.07 0.11 8.75
CA ASN A 84 10.36 0.37 10.16
C ASN A 84 9.61 -0.61 11.09
N ALA A 85 9.44 -1.88 10.65
CA ALA A 85 8.60 -2.85 11.34
C ALA A 85 9.05 -3.10 12.79
N ASP A 86 10.35 -3.18 13.06
CA ASP A 86 10.90 -3.35 14.41
C ASP A 86 10.52 -2.18 15.35
N TYR A 87 10.70 -0.95 14.88
CA TYR A 87 10.33 0.26 15.62
C TYR A 87 8.82 0.28 15.93
N TYR A 88 8.01 0.01 14.91
CA TYR A 88 6.56 0.05 15.05
C TYR A 88 6.02 -1.08 15.92
N SER A 89 6.55 -2.29 15.76
CA SER A 89 6.19 -3.47 16.57
C SER A 89 6.51 -3.26 18.06
N LYS A 90 7.67 -2.68 18.36
CA LYS A 90 8.03 -2.31 19.74
C LYS A 90 7.01 -1.32 20.33
N MET A 91 6.64 -0.29 19.57
CA MET A 91 5.64 0.68 19.99
C MET A 91 4.27 0.04 20.21
N MET A 92 3.86 -0.88 19.32
CA MET A 92 2.60 -1.64 19.48
C MET A 92 2.60 -2.53 20.72
N ALA A 93 3.71 -3.19 21.03
CA ALA A 93 3.87 -4.01 22.22
C ALA A 93 3.80 -3.16 23.49
N GLU A 94 4.53 -2.05 23.55
CA GLU A 94 4.60 -1.16 24.71
C GLU A 94 3.29 -0.43 25.01
N LYS A 95 2.59 0.03 23.97
CA LYS A 95 1.36 0.85 24.10
C LYS A 95 0.07 0.05 24.03
N GLY A 96 0.06 -1.02 23.25
CA GLY A 96 -1.15 -1.81 22.95
C GLY A 96 -1.07 -3.26 23.43
N GLY A 97 0.07 -3.69 23.98
CA GLY A 97 0.24 -5.08 24.41
C GLY A 97 0.27 -6.10 23.27
N SER A 98 0.55 -5.64 22.04
CA SER A 98 0.62 -6.55 20.88
C SER A 98 1.72 -7.59 21.06
N THR A 99 1.40 -8.84 20.77
CA THR A 99 2.34 -9.97 20.79
C THR A 99 2.79 -10.42 19.41
N VAL A 100 2.19 -9.82 18.34
CA VAL A 100 2.51 -10.11 16.94
C VAL A 100 3.14 -8.87 16.32
N ALA A 101 4.28 -9.05 15.66
CA ALA A 101 4.97 -7.97 14.95
C ALA A 101 4.11 -7.41 13.80
N LEU A 102 4.35 -6.15 13.42
CA LEU A 102 3.55 -5.49 12.39
C LEU A 102 3.67 -6.18 11.02
N ASP A 103 4.88 -6.48 10.60
CA ASP A 103 5.17 -7.18 9.35
C ASP A 103 4.53 -8.57 9.31
N ALA A 104 4.58 -9.32 10.42
CA ALA A 104 3.91 -10.61 10.56
C ALA A 104 2.37 -10.48 10.46
N ASN A 105 1.78 -9.40 11.00
CA ASN A 105 0.37 -9.10 10.80
C ASN A 105 0.03 -8.84 9.34
N PHE A 106 0.82 -7.98 8.67
CA PHE A 106 0.63 -7.71 7.23
C PHE A 106 0.77 -8.97 6.39
N ASP A 107 1.78 -9.79 6.68
CA ASP A 107 2.00 -11.05 5.97
C ASP A 107 0.85 -12.04 6.18
N ALA A 108 0.30 -12.13 7.40
CA ALA A 108 -0.87 -12.97 7.67
C ALA A 108 -2.09 -12.52 6.86
N ILE A 109 -2.35 -11.20 6.79
CA ILE A 109 -3.48 -10.63 6.03
C ILE A 109 -3.28 -10.85 4.52
N GLN A 110 -2.09 -10.62 4.00
CA GLN A 110 -1.74 -10.84 2.59
C GLN A 110 -1.90 -12.31 2.21
N ASN A 111 -1.34 -13.22 3.02
CA ASN A 111 -1.43 -14.67 2.77
C ASN A 111 -2.87 -15.18 2.84
N PHE A 112 -3.71 -14.59 3.71
CA PHE A 112 -5.13 -14.92 3.78
C PHE A 112 -5.87 -14.55 2.50
N ALA A 113 -5.49 -13.46 1.83
CA ALA A 113 -6.12 -13.01 0.60
C ALA A 113 -5.77 -13.90 -0.60
N VAL A 114 -4.58 -14.51 -0.61
CA VAL A 114 -4.13 -15.35 -1.72
C VAL A 114 -5.04 -16.57 -1.90
N GLY A 115 -5.45 -16.83 -3.15
CA GLY A 115 -6.34 -17.92 -3.53
C GLY A 115 -7.82 -17.64 -3.33
N LYS A 116 -8.21 -16.49 -2.77
CA LYS A 116 -9.61 -16.07 -2.66
C LYS A 116 -10.02 -15.24 -3.86
N THR A 117 -11.31 -15.32 -4.19
CA THR A 117 -11.93 -14.39 -5.11
C THR A 117 -12.09 -13.02 -4.45
N ILE A 118 -12.22 -11.99 -5.27
CA ILE A 118 -12.47 -10.62 -4.78
C ILE A 118 -13.74 -10.60 -3.92
N SER A 119 -14.83 -11.29 -4.36
CA SER A 119 -16.09 -11.34 -3.62
C SER A 119 -15.95 -12.06 -2.26
N GLU A 120 -15.23 -13.18 -2.20
CA GLU A 120 -14.97 -13.86 -0.92
C GLU A 120 -14.22 -12.98 0.07
N LEU A 121 -13.28 -12.16 -0.43
CA LEU A 121 -12.54 -11.25 0.42
C LEU A 121 -13.39 -10.06 0.89
N GLU A 122 -14.27 -9.55 0.02
CA GLU A 122 -15.28 -8.53 0.38
C GLU A 122 -16.22 -9.03 1.49
N ASP A 123 -16.69 -10.26 1.39
CA ASP A 123 -17.57 -10.87 2.40
C ASP A 123 -16.88 -10.96 3.78
N VAL A 124 -15.57 -11.22 3.82
CA VAL A 124 -14.83 -11.23 5.07
C VAL A 124 -14.62 -9.81 5.58
N ALA A 125 -14.23 -8.87 4.72
CA ALA A 125 -14.04 -7.47 5.10
C ALA A 125 -15.34 -6.83 5.63
N ALA A 126 -16.50 -7.20 5.06
CA ALA A 126 -17.80 -6.72 5.51
C ALA A 126 -18.17 -7.11 6.95
N LYS A 127 -17.46 -8.07 7.57
CA LYS A 127 -17.64 -8.44 8.98
C LYS A 127 -17.10 -7.37 9.95
N GLY A 128 -16.41 -6.35 9.45
CA GLY A 128 -15.85 -5.28 10.27
C GLY A 128 -14.86 -5.82 11.30
N ALA A 129 -15.04 -5.49 12.57
CA ALA A 129 -14.12 -5.90 13.65
C ALA A 129 -13.95 -7.43 13.78
N GLU A 130 -14.93 -8.22 13.35
CA GLU A 130 -14.85 -9.70 13.39
C GLU A 130 -13.99 -10.28 12.26
N ALA A 131 -13.56 -9.48 11.29
CA ALA A 131 -12.73 -9.96 10.19
C ALA A 131 -11.38 -10.51 10.67
N VAL A 132 -10.85 -9.98 11.77
CA VAL A 132 -9.58 -10.44 12.35
C VAL A 132 -9.65 -11.91 12.78
N ASP A 133 -10.80 -12.39 13.24
CA ASP A 133 -11.00 -13.78 13.69
C ASP A 133 -10.91 -14.79 12.54
N ALA A 134 -11.13 -14.33 11.30
CA ALA A 134 -10.99 -15.16 10.11
C ALA A 134 -9.53 -15.29 9.65
N VAL A 135 -8.64 -14.39 10.09
CA VAL A 135 -7.25 -14.29 9.60
C VAL A 135 -6.29 -14.87 10.63
N SER A 136 -5.95 -16.14 10.48
CA SER A 136 -4.98 -16.79 11.38
C SER A 136 -3.63 -16.08 11.35
N GLY A 137 -3.14 -15.68 12.53
CA GLY A 137 -1.86 -14.97 12.69
C GLY A 137 -1.99 -13.44 12.70
N ALA A 138 -3.12 -12.87 12.33
CA ALA A 138 -3.38 -11.44 12.49
C ALA A 138 -4.01 -11.12 13.85
N THR A 139 -3.65 -9.95 14.39
CA THR A 139 -4.18 -9.41 15.64
C THR A 139 -4.61 -7.94 15.52
N LEU A 140 -4.50 -7.36 14.32
CA LEU A 140 -4.87 -5.98 14.07
C LEU A 140 -6.39 -5.85 14.02
N VAL A 141 -6.95 -4.99 14.86
CA VAL A 141 -8.40 -4.71 14.91
C VAL A 141 -8.94 -4.16 13.59
N ASP A 142 -8.08 -3.52 12.80
CA ASP A 142 -8.42 -2.93 11.49
C ASP A 142 -8.19 -3.90 10.31
N THR A 143 -8.10 -5.21 10.59
CA THR A 143 -7.94 -6.25 9.55
C THR A 143 -8.95 -6.10 8.41
N ALA A 144 -10.20 -5.75 8.70
CA ALA A 144 -11.23 -5.48 7.68
C ALA A 144 -10.83 -4.36 6.73
N GLY A 145 -10.25 -3.27 7.23
CA GLY A 145 -9.77 -2.15 6.42
C GLY A 145 -8.64 -2.56 5.47
N TYR A 146 -7.71 -3.36 5.95
CA TYR A 146 -6.62 -3.89 5.12
C TYR A 146 -7.12 -4.86 4.05
N LEU A 147 -8.08 -5.73 4.37
CA LEU A 147 -8.72 -6.61 3.39
C LEU A 147 -9.47 -5.79 2.32
N SER A 148 -10.18 -4.74 2.71
CA SER A 148 -10.84 -3.82 1.77
C SER A 148 -9.82 -3.12 0.86
N ALA A 149 -8.66 -2.70 1.38
CA ALA A 149 -7.61 -2.10 0.56
C ALA A 149 -7.06 -3.09 -0.49
N ILE A 150 -6.89 -4.37 -0.14
CA ILE A 150 -6.50 -5.42 -1.10
C ILE A 150 -7.60 -5.62 -2.15
N VAL A 151 -8.87 -5.62 -1.76
CA VAL A 151 -10.01 -5.70 -2.68
C VAL A 151 -9.99 -4.57 -3.69
N ASP A 152 -9.77 -3.33 -3.23
CA ASP A 152 -9.70 -2.16 -4.11
C ASP A 152 -8.52 -2.26 -5.08
N ALA A 153 -7.35 -2.71 -4.62
CA ALA A 153 -6.20 -2.97 -5.47
C ALA A 153 -6.50 -4.07 -6.51
N ALA A 154 -7.19 -5.14 -6.10
CA ALA A 154 -7.59 -6.23 -6.99
C ALA A 154 -8.59 -5.78 -8.06
N LYS A 155 -9.58 -4.95 -7.69
CA LYS A 155 -10.51 -4.33 -8.65
C LYS A 155 -9.79 -3.39 -9.63
N ASN A 156 -8.84 -2.60 -9.13
CA ASN A 156 -8.02 -1.76 -9.99
C ASN A 156 -7.16 -2.61 -10.94
N ALA A 157 -6.64 -3.75 -10.49
CA ALA A 157 -5.89 -4.67 -11.34
C ALA A 157 -6.73 -5.13 -12.56
N GLN A 158 -8.01 -5.43 -12.38
CA GLN A 158 -8.91 -5.84 -13.47
C GLN A 158 -9.08 -4.76 -14.55
N THR A 159 -8.68 -3.52 -14.30
CA THR A 159 -8.70 -2.41 -15.28
C THR A 159 -7.37 -2.23 -16.02
N THR A 160 -6.34 -3.00 -15.71
CA THR A 160 -5.03 -2.92 -16.33
C THR A 160 -4.86 -3.97 -17.44
N GLN A 161 -3.79 -3.83 -18.25
CA GLN A 161 -3.50 -4.79 -19.30
C GLN A 161 -3.09 -6.14 -18.70
N ALA A 162 -3.78 -7.20 -19.11
CA ALA A 162 -3.44 -8.57 -18.73
C ALA A 162 -2.19 -9.06 -19.49
N VAL A 163 -1.41 -9.90 -18.83
CA VAL A 163 -0.23 -10.57 -19.38
C VAL A 163 -0.41 -12.08 -19.24
N GLU A 164 -0.08 -12.84 -20.28
CA GLU A 164 -0.15 -14.30 -20.26
C GLU A 164 0.73 -14.87 -19.14
N PHE A 165 0.15 -15.75 -18.33
CA PHE A 165 0.85 -16.42 -17.23
C PHE A 165 0.29 -17.82 -17.03
N ASN A 166 1.15 -18.83 -17.18
CA ASN A 166 0.78 -20.25 -17.09
C ASN A 166 1.15 -20.88 -15.73
N GLY A 167 1.64 -20.07 -14.78
CA GLY A 167 1.99 -20.51 -13.41
C GLY A 167 0.83 -20.40 -12.42
N SER A 168 1.12 -20.73 -11.18
CA SER A 168 0.23 -20.59 -10.01
C SER A 168 0.69 -19.45 -9.10
N SER A 169 -0.06 -19.19 -8.02
CA SER A 169 0.35 -18.22 -6.98
C SER A 169 1.70 -18.56 -6.34
N GLU A 170 2.06 -19.83 -6.24
CA GLU A 170 3.33 -20.29 -5.66
C GLU A 170 4.53 -19.91 -6.52
N ASP A 171 4.32 -19.71 -7.82
CA ASP A 171 5.37 -19.31 -8.78
C ASP A 171 5.62 -17.80 -8.76
N LEU A 172 4.71 -17.02 -8.18
CA LEU A 172 4.77 -15.55 -8.15
C LEU A 172 5.40 -15.04 -6.85
N LYS A 173 6.24 -14.00 -7.01
CA LYS A 173 6.70 -13.16 -5.90
C LYS A 173 6.34 -11.73 -6.20
N LEU A 174 5.58 -11.10 -5.31
CA LEU A 174 5.27 -9.67 -5.38
C LEU A 174 6.14 -8.95 -4.35
N ASN A 175 6.84 -7.91 -4.80
CA ASN A 175 7.62 -7.03 -3.94
C ASN A 175 7.33 -5.58 -4.28
N VAL A 176 7.37 -4.71 -3.28
CA VAL A 176 7.26 -3.26 -3.43
C VAL A 176 8.51 -2.61 -2.86
N VAL A 177 9.06 -1.66 -3.60
CA VAL A 177 10.24 -0.90 -3.21
C VAL A 177 9.96 0.58 -3.33
N TYR A 178 10.56 1.35 -2.44
CA TYR A 178 10.49 2.81 -2.45
C TYR A 178 11.81 3.39 -2.89
N GLY A 179 11.78 4.32 -3.83
CA GLY A 179 12.97 4.89 -4.44
C GLY A 179 12.81 6.37 -4.81
N ALA A 180 13.92 6.99 -5.18
CA ALA A 180 13.99 8.35 -5.70
C ALA A 180 14.20 8.31 -7.22
N ALA A 181 13.20 7.82 -7.96
CA ALA A 181 13.33 7.62 -9.40
C ALA A 181 13.21 8.92 -10.20
N HIS A 182 12.49 9.93 -9.71
CA HIS A 182 12.24 11.18 -10.41
C HIS A 182 12.60 12.40 -9.56
N GLY A 183 13.87 12.80 -9.60
CA GLY A 183 14.38 14.00 -8.94
C GLY A 183 14.23 13.99 -7.42
N THR A 184 14.17 15.17 -6.82
CA THR A 184 14.22 15.39 -5.37
C THR A 184 12.89 15.74 -4.70
N LYS A 185 11.83 15.96 -5.52
CA LYS A 185 10.52 16.46 -5.05
C LYS A 185 9.47 15.39 -4.81
N CYS A 186 9.79 14.14 -5.08
CA CYS A 186 8.88 13.01 -4.93
C CYS A 186 9.62 11.77 -4.47
N PHE A 187 8.89 10.78 -3.97
CA PHE A 187 9.38 9.41 -3.89
C PHE A 187 8.49 8.49 -4.72
N THR A 188 9.07 7.42 -5.21
CA THR A 188 8.43 6.46 -6.12
C THR A 188 8.13 5.18 -5.36
N SER A 189 6.93 4.64 -5.52
CA SER A 189 6.57 3.26 -5.20
C SER A 189 6.65 2.42 -6.46
N GLY A 190 7.44 1.36 -6.44
CA GLY A 190 7.58 0.41 -7.53
C GLY A 190 7.19 -0.99 -7.09
N ALA A 191 6.08 -1.51 -7.61
CA ALA A 191 5.64 -2.88 -7.39
C ALA A 191 6.09 -3.76 -8.55
N VAL A 192 6.67 -4.92 -8.23
CA VAL A 192 7.19 -5.88 -9.22
C VAL A 192 6.73 -7.27 -8.85
N ALA A 193 6.06 -7.94 -9.78
CA ALA A 193 5.77 -9.36 -9.70
C ALA A 193 6.75 -10.14 -10.57
N THR A 194 7.38 -11.16 -10.00
CA THR A 194 8.33 -12.03 -10.70
C THR A 194 7.87 -13.48 -10.68
N ALA A 195 8.24 -14.21 -11.74
CA ALA A 195 8.15 -15.66 -11.80
C ALA A 195 9.56 -16.21 -12.08
N GLY A 196 10.17 -16.84 -11.08
CA GLY A 196 11.59 -17.14 -11.09
C GLY A 196 12.41 -15.85 -11.25
N ASP A 197 13.26 -15.79 -12.27
CA ASP A 197 14.10 -14.63 -12.58
C ASP A 197 13.46 -13.66 -13.60
N THR A 198 12.18 -13.87 -13.95
CA THR A 198 11.49 -13.06 -14.97
C THR A 198 10.52 -12.09 -14.28
N ILE A 199 10.61 -10.80 -14.62
CA ILE A 199 9.58 -9.82 -14.27
C ILE A 199 8.38 -10.07 -15.19
N VAL A 200 7.22 -10.38 -14.61
CA VAL A 200 5.99 -10.64 -15.33
C VAL A 200 5.02 -9.46 -15.32
N LEU A 201 5.00 -8.70 -14.23
CA LEU A 201 4.21 -7.48 -14.10
C LEU A 201 4.99 -6.43 -13.30
N SER A 202 4.70 -5.16 -13.57
CA SER A 202 5.19 -4.05 -12.75
C SER A 202 4.16 -2.92 -12.73
N TYR A 203 4.17 -2.16 -11.64
CA TYR A 203 3.37 -0.96 -11.45
C TYR A 203 4.24 0.11 -10.78
N ILE A 204 4.12 1.35 -11.21
CA ILE A 204 4.89 2.47 -10.66
C ILE A 204 3.94 3.63 -10.39
N ASP A 205 4.06 4.22 -9.22
CA ASP A 205 3.43 5.48 -8.87
C ASP A 205 4.39 6.37 -8.10
N GLU A 206 4.11 7.65 -8.03
CA GLU A 206 4.92 8.65 -7.35
C GLU A 206 4.08 9.50 -6.41
N PHE A 207 4.67 9.79 -5.26
CA PHE A 207 4.09 10.68 -4.26
C PHE A 207 4.82 12.03 -4.29
N GLN A 208 4.05 13.11 -4.39
CA GLN A 208 4.58 14.47 -4.42
C GLN A 208 3.69 15.41 -3.61
N PHE A 209 4.30 16.41 -2.97
CA PHE A 209 3.56 17.50 -2.38
C PHE A 209 3.16 18.54 -3.43
N ALA A 210 1.89 18.91 -3.41
CA ALA A 210 1.32 20.03 -4.17
C ALA A 210 0.85 21.14 -3.22
N GLY A 211 0.48 22.28 -3.77
CA GLY A 211 -0.29 23.29 -3.02
C GLY A 211 -1.70 22.78 -2.71
N SER A 212 -2.22 23.02 -1.53
CA SER A 212 -3.57 22.60 -1.15
C SER A 212 -4.66 23.29 -1.99
N ASP A 213 -4.33 24.42 -2.65
CA ASP A 213 -5.17 25.16 -3.57
C ASP A 213 -5.08 24.70 -5.04
N ALA A 214 -4.21 23.69 -5.31
CA ALA A 214 -3.98 23.21 -6.69
C ALA A 214 -5.14 22.36 -7.26
N GLY A 215 -6.17 22.05 -6.48
CA GLY A 215 -7.30 21.24 -6.91
C GLY A 215 -6.97 19.75 -7.12
N VAL A 216 -5.89 19.28 -6.54
CA VAL A 216 -5.49 17.86 -6.58
C VAL A 216 -6.18 17.06 -5.48
N VAL A 217 -6.33 15.76 -5.71
CA VAL A 217 -6.83 14.83 -4.67
C VAL A 217 -5.65 14.39 -3.82
N GLY A 218 -5.76 14.60 -2.51
CA GLY A 218 -4.77 14.11 -1.55
C GLY A 218 -4.87 12.61 -1.34
N VAL A 219 -3.78 11.99 -0.86
CA VAL A 219 -3.84 10.59 -0.40
C VAL A 219 -4.85 10.46 0.75
N PRO A 220 -5.38 9.26 1.02
CA PRO A 220 -6.32 9.06 2.12
C PRO A 220 -5.85 9.68 3.45
N ASN A 221 -6.80 10.21 4.22
CA ASN A 221 -6.55 10.90 5.49
C ASN A 221 -5.78 12.26 5.38
N SER A 222 -5.63 12.81 4.18
CA SER A 222 -5.02 14.15 4.00
C SER A 222 -5.80 15.27 4.68
N ASP A 223 -7.09 15.08 4.91
CA ASP A 223 -8.00 15.98 5.62
C ASP A 223 -8.20 15.63 7.11
N SER A 224 -7.42 14.68 7.61
CA SER A 224 -7.51 14.16 8.98
C SER A 224 -6.16 14.26 9.70
N ASP A 225 -5.90 13.41 10.71
CA ASP A 225 -4.67 13.45 11.52
C ASP A 225 -3.40 13.25 10.69
N PHE A 226 -3.47 12.51 9.57
CA PHE A 226 -2.33 12.35 8.68
C PHE A 226 -1.91 13.69 8.05
N GLY A 227 -2.87 14.52 7.66
CA GLY A 227 -2.62 15.85 7.11
C GLY A 227 -1.95 16.82 8.10
N ALA A 228 -2.02 16.57 9.40
CA ALA A 228 -1.27 17.33 10.41
C ALA A 228 0.26 17.17 10.29
N GLY A 229 0.72 16.20 9.51
CA GLY A 229 2.14 16.02 9.15
C GLY A 229 2.59 16.87 7.98
N TYR A 230 1.71 17.62 7.31
CA TYR A 230 2.02 18.48 6.17
C TYR A 230 2.46 19.88 6.62
N ALA A 231 3.37 20.47 5.87
CA ALA A 231 3.63 21.90 5.95
C ALA A 231 2.37 22.70 5.56
N GLU A 232 2.25 23.92 6.07
CA GLU A 232 1.10 24.79 5.76
C GLU A 232 0.91 24.96 4.24
N GLY A 233 -0.32 24.84 3.78
CA GLY A 233 -0.69 24.96 2.38
C GLY A 233 -0.19 23.82 1.47
N LYS A 234 0.16 22.66 2.03
CA LYS A 234 0.59 21.47 1.28
C LYS A 234 -0.42 20.33 1.41
N VAL A 235 -0.43 19.48 0.38
CA VAL A 235 -1.14 18.22 0.35
C VAL A 235 -0.29 17.18 -0.39
N LEU A 236 -0.19 15.97 0.14
CA LEU A 236 0.48 14.85 -0.52
C LEU A 236 -0.49 14.20 -1.51
N MET A 237 -0.05 14.02 -2.75
CA MET A 237 -0.83 13.34 -3.80
C MET A 237 -0.04 12.20 -4.42
N SER A 238 -0.73 11.22 -4.98
CA SER A 238 -0.18 10.30 -5.97
C SER A 238 -0.33 10.90 -7.39
N LYS A 239 0.57 10.53 -8.32
CA LYS A 239 0.59 11.08 -9.67
C LYS A 239 -0.16 10.25 -10.68
#